data_ef65876f68e968998f568562c976c22a
#
_entry.id   ef65876f68e968998f568562c976c22a
#
_cell.length_a   1.000
_cell.length_b   1.000
_cell.length_c   1.000
_cell.angle_alpha   90.00
_cell.angle_beta   90.00
_cell.angle_gamma   90.00
#
_symmetry.space_group_name_H-M   'P 1'
#
loop_
_entity.id
_entity.type
_entity.pdbx_description
1 polymer ?
#
loop_
_entity_poly.entity_id
_entity_poly.type
_entity_poly.pdbx_seq_one_letter_code
_entity_poly.pdbx_strand_id
1 'polypeptide(L)'
;AAQNEMQKTELARFREDYGLTGKDGRLKCPVFEIAGNHDSPHGGGPFIDTIKERNKSRPGVVNVSDNGVHYSWDWGGTHFVNLGLIVGTDAAVSRRRRYAALDSLAFLVGDLKKHVGESRRPVVLSHHVDLARYSVACDPEAAPDSKEWDPCDVHAFYQAIKDYNVAGIFYGHTHARSVFQWDGASVKANSGIRVFNNDNSSHFASDAQAFFYVESRGGKLLVREYQTKDRWQTGFWTPTNWRA
;
A
#
# COMPACT_ATOMS: atom_id res chain seq x y z
N ALA A 1 -23.29 11.74 -10.78
CA ALA A 1 -23.90 12.39 -9.61
C ALA A 1 -24.16 11.36 -8.49
N ALA A 2 -24.93 10.29 -8.73
CA ALA A 2 -25.27 9.28 -7.70
C ALA A 2 -24.04 8.59 -7.09
N GLN A 3 -23.04 8.22 -7.89
CA GLN A 3 -21.81 7.61 -7.40
C GLN A 3 -21.02 8.55 -6.48
N ASN A 4 -20.95 9.85 -6.78
CA ASN A 4 -20.28 10.82 -5.93
C ASN A 4 -21.01 11.02 -4.59
N GLU A 5 -22.33 10.96 -4.55
CA GLU A 5 -23.08 11.03 -3.29
C GLU A 5 -22.91 9.78 -2.43
N MET A 6 -22.88 8.61 -3.05
CA MET A 6 -22.56 7.35 -2.35
C MET A 6 -21.16 7.41 -1.73
N GLN A 7 -20.15 7.82 -2.49
CA GLN A 7 -18.78 7.97 -1.97
C GLN A 7 -18.68 8.98 -0.81
N LYS A 8 -19.41 10.07 -0.86
CA LYS A 8 -19.45 11.05 0.25
C LYS A 8 -20.05 10.43 1.52
N THR A 9 -21.12 9.63 1.37
CA THR A 9 -21.73 8.93 2.51
C THR A 9 -20.79 7.91 3.12
N GLU A 10 -20.10 7.13 2.30
CA GLU A 10 -19.09 6.16 2.75
C GLU A 10 -17.91 6.85 3.44
N LEU A 11 -17.43 7.97 2.90
CA LEU A 11 -16.37 8.76 3.53
C LEU A 11 -16.79 9.38 4.86
N ALA A 12 -18.04 9.83 5.01
CA ALA A 12 -18.55 10.30 6.27
C ALA A 12 -18.53 9.19 7.33
N ARG A 13 -18.97 7.99 6.94
CA ARG A 13 -18.93 6.81 7.80
C ARG A 13 -17.50 6.37 8.14
N PHE A 14 -16.60 6.36 7.15
CA PHE A 14 -15.21 6.09 7.36
C PHE A 14 -14.58 7.05 8.40
N ARG A 15 -14.87 8.34 8.31
CA ARG A 15 -14.38 9.34 9.28
C ARG A 15 -14.92 9.12 10.68
N GLU A 16 -16.20 8.76 10.81
CA GLU A 16 -16.83 8.45 12.09
C GLU A 16 -16.18 7.23 12.75
N ASP A 17 -15.95 6.16 11.99
CA ASP A 17 -15.45 4.89 12.53
C ASP A 17 -13.93 4.94 12.76
N TYR A 18 -13.17 5.41 11.80
CA TYR A 18 -11.70 5.34 11.86
C TYR A 18 -11.05 6.62 12.39
N GLY A 19 -11.60 7.79 12.11
CA GLY A 19 -10.96 9.07 12.46
C GLY A 19 -9.64 9.28 11.72
N LEU A 20 -8.76 10.11 12.28
CA LEU A 20 -7.42 10.38 11.76
C LEU A 20 -6.34 10.19 12.84
N THR A 21 -6.61 10.72 14.03
CA THR A 21 -5.61 10.91 15.08
C THR A 21 -5.67 9.85 16.18
N GLY A 22 -6.69 8.98 16.16
CA GLY A 22 -7.03 8.07 17.24
C GLY A 22 -7.80 8.71 18.39
N LYS A 23 -8.22 9.99 18.24
CA LYS A 23 -9.03 10.73 19.22
C LYS A 23 -10.38 11.19 18.65
N ASP A 24 -10.53 11.17 17.35
CA ASP A 24 -11.60 11.75 16.54
C ASP A 24 -12.47 10.71 15.81
N GLY A 25 -12.28 9.44 16.09
CA GLY A 25 -13.08 8.32 15.60
C GLY A 25 -13.36 7.28 16.69
N ARG A 26 -13.98 6.17 16.30
CA ARG A 26 -14.16 5.01 17.18
C ARG A 26 -12.85 4.27 17.39
N LEU A 27 -12.01 4.17 16.36
CA LEU A 27 -10.67 3.59 16.43
C LEU A 27 -9.75 4.49 17.28
N LYS A 28 -9.02 3.90 18.25
CA LYS A 28 -8.20 4.62 19.22
C LYS A 28 -6.70 4.60 18.87
N CYS A 29 -6.40 4.58 17.57
CA CYS A 29 -5.04 4.74 17.04
C CYS A 29 -5.06 5.61 15.78
N PRO A 30 -3.94 6.26 15.41
CA PRO A 30 -3.85 7.01 14.16
C PRO A 30 -4.09 6.11 12.94
N VAL A 31 -4.68 6.68 11.89
CA VAL A 31 -5.05 5.98 10.67
C VAL A 31 -4.23 6.48 9.49
N PHE A 32 -3.65 5.55 8.73
CA PHE A 32 -2.81 5.79 7.56
C PHE A 32 -3.41 5.04 6.37
N GLU A 33 -4.42 5.63 5.76
CA GLU A 33 -5.17 5.03 4.65
C GLU A 33 -4.49 5.24 3.30
N ILE A 34 -4.79 4.35 2.37
CA ILE A 34 -4.46 4.47 0.95
C ILE A 34 -5.72 4.24 0.10
N ALA A 35 -5.77 4.87 -1.07
CA ALA A 35 -6.87 4.68 -2.01
C ALA A 35 -6.78 3.32 -2.70
N GLY A 36 -7.93 2.68 -2.91
CA GLY A 36 -8.09 1.55 -3.80
C GLY A 36 -8.63 1.95 -5.18
N ASN A 37 -8.64 1.00 -6.11
CA ASN A 37 -9.10 1.24 -7.49
C ASN A 37 -10.62 1.56 -7.57
N HIS A 38 -11.41 1.14 -6.60
CA HIS A 38 -12.81 1.50 -6.50
C HIS A 38 -13.02 2.93 -5.97
N ASP A 39 -12.05 3.45 -5.23
CA ASP A 39 -12.11 4.83 -4.72
C ASP A 39 -11.72 5.83 -5.80
N SER A 40 -10.66 5.54 -6.57
CA SER A 40 -10.12 6.48 -7.54
C SER A 40 -9.16 5.85 -8.55
N PRO A 41 -9.66 5.17 -9.59
CA PRO A 41 -8.79 4.53 -10.59
C PRO A 41 -7.92 5.53 -11.37
N HIS A 42 -8.36 6.77 -11.48
CA HIS A 42 -7.72 7.82 -12.29
C HIS A 42 -7.10 8.96 -11.45
N GLY A 43 -6.94 8.74 -10.15
CA GLY A 43 -6.23 9.69 -9.28
C GLY A 43 -6.99 10.94 -8.88
N GLY A 44 -8.32 10.95 -9.00
CA GLY A 44 -9.18 12.07 -8.61
C GLY A 44 -10.44 11.62 -7.87
N GLY A 45 -11.21 12.57 -7.37
CA GLY A 45 -12.49 12.34 -6.72
C GLY A 45 -12.46 12.47 -5.19
N PRO A 46 -13.62 12.32 -4.52
CA PRO A 46 -13.81 12.67 -3.11
C PRO A 46 -12.85 11.97 -2.14
N PHE A 47 -12.46 10.73 -2.44
CA PHE A 47 -11.54 9.98 -1.57
C PHE A 47 -10.12 10.54 -1.66
N ILE A 48 -9.62 10.81 -2.86
CA ILE A 48 -8.30 11.45 -3.04
C ILE A 48 -8.27 12.84 -2.41
N ASP A 49 -9.31 13.65 -2.58
CA ASP A 49 -9.39 14.96 -1.96
C ASP A 49 -9.39 14.85 -0.43
N THR A 50 -10.04 13.81 0.10
CA THR A 50 -10.02 13.50 1.53
C THR A 50 -8.60 13.14 2.01
N ILE A 51 -7.87 12.30 1.29
CA ILE A 51 -6.48 11.95 1.64
C ILE A 51 -5.61 13.21 1.64
N LYS A 52 -5.69 14.05 0.60
CA LYS A 52 -4.93 15.30 0.51
C LYS A 52 -5.21 16.23 1.69
N GLU A 53 -6.48 16.36 2.06
CA GLU A 53 -6.88 17.20 3.21
C GLU A 53 -6.36 16.62 4.53
N ARG A 54 -6.50 15.32 4.74
CA ARG A 54 -6.06 14.64 5.95
C ARG A 54 -4.54 14.67 6.11
N ASN A 55 -3.79 14.60 5.01
CA ASN A 55 -2.33 14.66 5.03
C ASN A 55 -1.76 16.01 5.50
N LYS A 56 -2.55 17.10 5.43
CA LYS A 56 -2.16 18.41 5.98
C LYS A 56 -2.05 18.42 7.52
N SER A 57 -2.74 17.50 8.19
CA SER A 57 -2.83 17.46 9.67
C SER A 57 -2.62 16.06 10.27
N ARG A 58 -2.26 15.07 9.44
CA ARG A 58 -2.04 13.71 9.89
C ARG A 58 -0.88 13.62 10.88
N PRO A 59 -1.08 13.04 12.08
CA PRO A 59 -0.04 12.93 13.08
C PRO A 59 1.13 12.05 12.60
N GLY A 60 2.36 12.50 12.87
CA GLY A 60 3.57 11.72 12.64
C GLY A 60 4.05 11.68 11.18
N VAL A 61 3.33 12.30 10.25
CA VAL A 61 3.79 12.44 8.86
C VAL A 61 5.08 13.25 8.81
N VAL A 62 6.08 12.72 8.10
CA VAL A 62 7.40 13.36 7.93
C VAL A 62 7.58 13.91 6.52
N ASN A 63 6.85 13.39 5.53
CA ASN A 63 6.88 13.89 4.16
C ASN A 63 5.55 13.64 3.45
N VAL A 64 5.20 14.55 2.53
CA VAL A 64 4.01 14.46 1.67
C VAL A 64 4.43 14.86 0.27
N SER A 65 3.93 14.16 -0.75
CA SER A 65 4.16 14.51 -2.16
C SER A 65 3.56 15.86 -2.52
N ASP A 66 4.07 16.51 -3.55
CA ASP A 66 3.58 17.81 -4.02
C ASP A 66 2.08 17.77 -4.41
N ASN A 67 1.61 16.63 -4.92
CA ASN A 67 0.20 16.42 -5.21
C ASN A 67 -0.66 16.09 -3.98
N GLY A 68 -0.05 15.93 -2.80
CA GLY A 68 -0.71 15.71 -1.52
C GLY A 68 -1.19 14.28 -1.27
N VAL A 69 -0.97 13.32 -2.17
CA VAL A 69 -1.55 11.97 -2.11
C VAL A 69 -0.63 10.97 -1.41
N HIS A 70 0.65 10.94 -1.80
CA HIS A 70 1.63 10.04 -1.22
C HIS A 70 2.24 10.67 0.03
N TYR A 71 2.54 9.83 1.01
CA TYR A 71 3.10 10.33 2.27
C TYR A 71 3.88 9.26 3.01
N SER A 72 4.77 9.71 3.90
CA SER A 72 5.54 8.84 4.76
C SER A 72 5.49 9.28 6.22
N TRP A 73 5.74 8.34 7.13
CA TRP A 73 5.83 8.59 8.56
C TRP A 73 6.83 7.65 9.22
N ASP A 74 7.26 8.02 10.41
CA ASP A 74 8.18 7.24 11.22
C ASP A 74 7.46 6.68 12.46
N TRP A 75 7.67 5.40 12.73
CA TRP A 75 7.19 4.78 13.94
C TRP A 75 8.11 3.64 14.39
N GLY A 76 8.50 3.64 15.69
CA GLY A 76 9.31 2.57 16.27
C GLY A 76 10.68 2.34 15.58
N GLY A 77 11.28 3.39 14.99
CA GLY A 77 12.53 3.30 14.24
C GLY A 77 12.38 2.79 12.81
N THR A 78 11.16 2.51 12.36
CA THR A 78 10.81 2.07 11.01
C THR A 78 10.23 3.24 10.22
N HIS A 79 10.60 3.34 8.96
CA HIS A 79 10.05 4.29 8.00
C HIS A 79 8.96 3.65 7.16
N PHE A 80 7.78 4.26 7.13
CA PHE A 80 6.61 3.79 6.40
C PHE A 80 6.30 4.74 5.25
N VAL A 81 5.95 4.18 4.08
CA VAL A 81 5.61 4.96 2.89
C VAL A 81 4.33 4.44 2.23
N ASN A 82 3.36 5.32 2.06
CA ASN A 82 2.11 5.04 1.32
C ASN A 82 2.19 5.62 -0.10
N LEU A 83 2.00 4.77 -1.11
CA LEU A 83 2.24 5.06 -2.52
C LEU A 83 0.97 5.05 -3.40
N GLY A 84 -0.22 4.95 -2.79
CA GLY A 84 -1.49 4.93 -3.51
C GLY A 84 -1.75 3.64 -4.28
N LEU A 85 -2.24 3.74 -5.53
CA LEU A 85 -2.69 2.57 -6.30
C LEU A 85 -1.53 1.71 -6.80
N ILE A 86 -0.61 2.32 -7.52
CA ILE A 86 0.56 1.70 -8.16
C ILE A 86 1.77 2.59 -7.95
N VAL A 87 2.96 2.03 -8.14
CA VAL A 87 4.20 2.79 -8.13
C VAL A 87 4.67 3.04 -9.55
N GLY A 88 4.82 4.29 -9.94
CA GLY A 88 5.20 4.66 -11.30
C GLY A 88 5.27 6.18 -11.48
N THR A 89 5.46 6.62 -12.72
CA THR A 89 5.52 8.03 -13.10
C THR A 89 4.38 8.39 -14.03
N ASP A 90 3.87 9.62 -13.93
CA ASP A 90 2.83 10.13 -14.84
C ASP A 90 3.41 10.82 -16.09
N ALA A 91 4.70 11.15 -16.11
CA ALA A 91 5.39 11.85 -17.18
C ALA A 91 5.34 11.13 -18.54
N ALA A 92 5.25 9.81 -18.53
CA ALA A 92 4.83 9.05 -19.66
C ALA A 92 3.46 8.46 -19.32
N VAL A 93 2.37 9.10 -19.71
CA VAL A 93 1.05 8.46 -19.66
C VAL A 93 1.14 7.22 -20.52
N SER A 94 1.69 6.19 -19.94
CA SER A 94 1.80 4.90 -20.56
C SER A 94 0.38 4.41 -20.80
N ARG A 95 -0.01 4.27 -22.04
CA ARG A 95 -1.26 3.59 -22.41
C ARG A 95 -1.31 2.14 -21.89
N ARG A 96 -0.23 1.67 -21.29
CA ARG A 96 -0.03 0.32 -20.77
C ARG A 96 -0.63 0.11 -19.39
N ARG A 97 -1.00 1.20 -18.71
CA ARG A 97 -1.61 1.09 -17.36
C ARG A 97 -2.99 1.73 -17.31
N ARG A 98 -3.86 1.08 -16.57
CA ARG A 98 -5.23 1.50 -16.33
C ARG A 98 -5.34 2.52 -15.21
N TYR A 99 -4.45 2.45 -14.22
CA TYR A 99 -4.52 3.25 -13.00
C TYR A 99 -3.48 4.36 -12.98
N ALA A 100 -3.83 5.48 -12.35
CA ALA A 100 -2.92 6.61 -12.19
C ALA A 100 -1.86 6.31 -11.12
N ALA A 101 -0.60 6.58 -11.46
CA ALA A 101 0.52 6.47 -10.52
C ALA A 101 0.71 7.73 -9.68
N LEU A 102 0.26 8.89 -10.17
CA LEU A 102 0.40 10.19 -9.51
C LEU A 102 1.84 10.50 -9.07
N ASP A 103 2.81 10.13 -9.92
CA ASP A 103 4.26 10.30 -9.68
C ASP A 103 4.77 9.67 -8.37
N SER A 104 4.14 8.60 -7.92
CA SER A 104 4.51 7.88 -6.69
C SER A 104 5.95 7.39 -6.67
N LEU A 105 6.52 7.02 -7.84
CA LEU A 105 7.92 6.60 -7.94
C LEU A 105 8.89 7.75 -7.65
N ALA A 106 8.64 8.93 -8.19
CA ALA A 106 9.45 10.11 -7.94
C ALA A 106 9.40 10.50 -6.46
N PHE A 107 8.21 10.48 -5.85
CA PHE A 107 8.04 10.67 -4.42
C PHE A 107 8.85 9.66 -3.62
N LEU A 108 8.71 8.36 -3.90
CA LEU A 108 9.41 7.27 -3.20
C LEU A 108 10.94 7.47 -3.23
N VAL A 109 11.51 7.73 -4.41
CA VAL A 109 12.95 7.93 -4.58
C VAL A 109 13.44 9.13 -3.75
N GLY A 110 12.74 10.26 -3.83
CA GLY A 110 13.06 11.45 -3.06
C GLY A 110 12.94 11.25 -1.55
N ASP A 111 11.89 10.58 -1.14
CA ASP A 111 11.58 10.30 0.26
C ASP A 111 12.61 9.35 0.89
N LEU A 112 12.90 8.23 0.27
CA LEU A 112 13.91 7.28 0.75
C LEU A 112 15.30 7.93 0.83
N LYS A 113 15.69 8.71 -0.17
CA LYS A 113 16.96 9.41 -0.17
C LYS A 113 17.07 10.40 1.00
N LYS A 114 16.01 11.15 1.25
CA LYS A 114 15.99 12.22 2.27
C LYS A 114 15.84 11.66 3.69
N HIS A 115 14.96 10.69 3.89
CA HIS A 115 14.54 10.26 5.22
C HIS A 115 15.15 8.93 5.66
N VAL A 116 15.62 8.09 4.73
CA VAL A 116 16.30 6.83 5.05
C VAL A 116 17.80 6.94 4.79
N GLY A 117 18.20 7.36 3.59
CA GLY A 117 19.61 7.50 3.20
C GLY A 117 20.41 6.24 3.50
N GLU A 118 21.58 6.41 4.10
CA GLU A 118 22.48 5.31 4.47
C GLU A 118 22.21 4.71 5.87
N SER A 119 21.16 5.16 6.55
CA SER A 119 20.86 4.72 7.93
C SER A 119 20.56 3.24 8.08
N ARG A 120 20.20 2.57 6.96
CA ARG A 120 19.75 1.16 6.90
C ARG A 120 18.58 0.84 7.81
N ARG A 121 17.85 1.86 8.28
CA ARG A 121 16.65 1.63 9.06
C ARG A 121 15.60 0.89 8.24
N PRO A 122 14.75 0.07 8.87
CA PRO A 122 13.73 -0.66 8.14
C PRO A 122 12.77 0.26 7.43
N VAL A 123 12.34 -0.15 6.24
CA VAL A 123 11.33 0.51 5.43
C VAL A 123 10.15 -0.43 5.23
N VAL A 124 8.94 0.10 5.38
CA VAL A 124 7.70 -0.60 5.03
C VAL A 124 6.98 0.21 3.95
N LEU A 125 6.63 -0.45 2.87
CA LEU A 125 5.97 0.17 1.72
C LEU A 125 4.54 -0.35 1.60
N SER A 126 3.62 0.53 1.22
CA SER A 126 2.24 0.15 0.95
C SER A 126 1.74 0.74 -0.36
N HIS A 127 1.09 -0.08 -1.17
CA HIS A 127 0.35 0.30 -2.37
C HIS A 127 -0.88 -0.61 -2.53
N HIS A 128 -1.75 -0.35 -3.50
CA HIS A 128 -3.00 -1.11 -3.59
C HIS A 128 -2.93 -2.31 -4.54
N VAL A 129 -2.44 -2.12 -5.77
CA VAL A 129 -2.53 -3.11 -6.85
C VAL A 129 -1.51 -4.23 -6.69
N ASP A 130 -1.89 -5.44 -7.08
CA ASP A 130 -1.05 -6.63 -7.04
C ASP A 130 0.20 -6.51 -7.92
N LEU A 131 1.37 -6.43 -7.29
CA LEU A 131 2.65 -6.42 -8.02
C LEU A 131 3.00 -7.79 -8.64
N ALA A 132 2.45 -8.89 -8.10
CA ALA A 132 2.82 -10.23 -8.52
C ALA A 132 2.46 -10.49 -9.99
N ARG A 133 1.30 -10.02 -10.44
CA ARG A 133 0.84 -10.17 -11.82
C ARG A 133 1.69 -9.40 -12.84
N TYR A 134 2.40 -8.38 -12.38
CA TYR A 134 3.17 -7.47 -13.23
C TYR A 134 4.68 -7.61 -13.03
N SER A 135 5.14 -8.55 -12.19
CA SER A 135 6.55 -8.91 -11.99
C SER A 135 7.02 -9.83 -13.11
N VAL A 136 6.96 -9.34 -14.32
CA VAL A 136 7.40 -9.98 -15.54
C VAL A 136 8.40 -9.07 -16.26
N ALA A 137 9.05 -9.58 -17.32
CA ALA A 137 10.04 -8.79 -18.06
C ALA A 137 9.43 -7.45 -18.54
N CYS A 138 10.17 -6.36 -18.31
CA CYS A 138 9.87 -5.07 -18.90
C CYS A 138 10.19 -5.12 -20.40
N ASP A 139 9.22 -4.77 -21.23
CA ASP A 139 9.39 -4.56 -22.66
C ASP A 139 8.89 -3.16 -23.00
N PRO A 140 9.80 -2.17 -23.16
CA PRO A 140 9.45 -0.80 -23.47
C PRO A 140 8.74 -0.66 -24.84
N GLU A 141 9.01 -1.59 -25.76
CA GLU A 141 8.47 -1.58 -27.13
C GLU A 141 7.16 -2.37 -27.26
N ALA A 142 6.71 -3.05 -26.21
CA ALA A 142 5.45 -3.78 -26.24
C ALA A 142 4.28 -2.86 -26.58
N ALA A 143 3.35 -3.37 -27.35
CA ALA A 143 2.12 -2.63 -27.72
C ALA A 143 1.38 -2.18 -26.44
N PRO A 144 0.79 -0.96 -26.47
CA PRO A 144 -0.06 -0.51 -25.38
C PRO A 144 -1.20 -1.49 -25.15
N ASP A 145 -1.36 -1.92 -23.90
CA ASP A 145 -2.54 -2.68 -23.49
C ASP A 145 -3.14 -2.02 -22.23
N SER A 146 -4.33 -2.44 -21.84
CA SER A 146 -5.06 -1.89 -20.71
C SER A 146 -4.67 -2.54 -19.38
N LYS A 147 -3.40 -2.88 -19.19
CA LYS A 147 -2.92 -3.42 -17.91
C LYS A 147 -3.18 -2.45 -16.75
N GLU A 148 -3.39 -3.00 -15.60
CA GLU A 148 -3.59 -2.19 -14.39
C GLU A 148 -2.29 -1.51 -13.97
N TRP A 149 -1.16 -2.19 -14.17
CA TRP A 149 0.18 -1.70 -13.88
C TRP A 149 1.16 -2.09 -14.99
N ASP A 150 2.06 -1.21 -15.36
CA ASP A 150 3.10 -1.50 -16.38
C ASP A 150 4.23 -2.31 -15.73
N PRO A 151 4.66 -3.45 -16.31
CA PRO A 151 5.83 -4.18 -15.87
C PRO A 151 7.11 -3.34 -15.78
N CYS A 152 7.26 -2.34 -16.65
CA CYS A 152 8.41 -1.43 -16.60
C CYS A 152 8.38 -0.52 -15.36
N ASP A 153 7.19 -0.07 -14.93
CA ASP A 153 7.04 0.64 -13.66
C ASP A 153 7.38 -0.28 -12.47
N VAL A 154 6.97 -1.55 -12.50
CA VAL A 154 7.30 -2.54 -11.46
C VAL A 154 8.80 -2.80 -11.39
N HIS A 155 9.47 -2.89 -12.55
CA HIS A 155 10.92 -2.99 -12.61
C HIS A 155 11.60 -1.75 -12.03
N ALA A 156 11.16 -0.55 -12.41
CA ALA A 156 11.68 0.71 -11.88
C ALA A 156 11.46 0.84 -10.37
N PHE A 157 10.31 0.39 -9.88
CA PHE A 157 10.01 0.31 -8.45
C PHE A 157 11.03 -0.56 -7.71
N TYR A 158 11.30 -1.77 -8.22
CA TYR A 158 12.32 -2.64 -7.62
C TYR A 158 13.70 -1.99 -7.60
N GLN A 159 14.13 -1.39 -8.73
CA GLN A 159 15.42 -0.70 -8.80
C GLN A 159 15.54 0.45 -7.78
N ALA A 160 14.44 1.15 -7.50
CA ALA A 160 14.43 2.24 -6.54
C ALA A 160 14.61 1.78 -5.08
N ILE A 161 14.26 0.53 -4.76
CA ILE A 161 14.19 0.05 -3.37
C ILE A 161 15.20 -1.04 -3.00
N LYS A 162 15.80 -1.73 -3.98
CA LYS A 162 16.64 -2.94 -3.76
C LYS A 162 17.84 -2.72 -2.84
N ASP A 163 18.35 -1.50 -2.75
CA ASP A 163 19.51 -1.14 -1.95
C ASP A 163 19.15 -0.66 -0.54
N TYR A 164 17.85 -0.52 -0.25
CA TYR A 164 17.32 -0.17 1.07
C TYR A 164 16.93 -1.41 1.87
N ASN A 165 16.88 -1.27 3.18
CA ASN A 165 16.40 -2.34 4.08
C ASN A 165 14.86 -2.39 4.07
N VAL A 166 14.26 -2.86 2.97
CA VAL A 166 12.80 -3.01 2.86
C VAL A 166 12.36 -4.25 3.62
N ALA A 167 11.80 -4.02 4.80
CA ALA A 167 11.34 -5.07 5.70
C ALA A 167 9.99 -5.69 5.27
N GLY A 168 9.21 -5.00 4.44
CA GLY A 168 7.99 -5.55 3.87
C GLY A 168 7.26 -4.61 2.94
N ILE A 169 6.52 -5.21 2.00
CA ILE A 169 5.58 -4.51 1.11
C ILE A 169 4.18 -5.07 1.39
N PHE A 170 3.21 -4.18 1.61
CA PHE A 170 1.81 -4.53 1.85
C PHE A 170 0.92 -4.02 0.72
N TYR A 171 0.03 -4.88 0.23
CA TYR A 171 -0.93 -4.53 -0.80
C TYR A 171 -2.25 -5.30 -0.63
N GLY A 172 -3.27 -4.98 -1.45
CA GLY A 172 -4.58 -5.61 -1.42
C GLY A 172 -5.04 -6.05 -2.82
N HIS A 173 -6.21 -5.59 -3.26
CA HIS A 173 -6.75 -5.66 -4.61
C HIS A 173 -7.27 -7.04 -5.07
N THR A 174 -6.55 -8.13 -4.82
CA THR A 174 -6.90 -9.45 -5.39
C THR A 174 -7.96 -10.19 -4.61
N HIS A 175 -8.32 -9.72 -3.41
CA HIS A 175 -9.22 -10.39 -2.48
C HIS A 175 -8.75 -11.82 -2.12
N ALA A 176 -7.48 -12.09 -2.27
CA ALA A 176 -6.88 -13.37 -1.98
C ALA A 176 -5.63 -13.18 -1.11
N ARG A 177 -5.52 -13.97 -0.07
CA ARG A 177 -4.34 -13.96 0.78
C ARG A 177 -3.15 -14.54 0.04
N SER A 178 -2.04 -13.84 0.01
CA SER A 178 -0.75 -14.38 -0.39
C SER A 178 0.40 -13.73 0.37
N VAL A 179 1.42 -14.54 0.68
CA VAL A 179 2.69 -14.06 1.23
C VAL A 179 3.80 -14.74 0.47
N PHE A 180 4.72 -13.97 -0.10
CA PHE A 180 5.81 -14.48 -0.91
C PHE A 180 7.07 -13.63 -0.75
N GLN A 181 8.18 -14.08 -1.34
CA GLN A 181 9.41 -13.30 -1.48
C GLN A 181 9.54 -12.84 -2.93
N TRP A 182 9.99 -11.62 -3.10
CA TRP A 182 10.12 -10.95 -4.39
C TRP A 182 11.53 -10.41 -4.58
N ASP A 183 12.14 -10.78 -5.70
CA ASP A 183 13.49 -10.37 -6.09
C ASP A 183 13.49 -9.35 -7.25
N GLY A 184 12.32 -8.80 -7.56
CA GLY A 184 12.12 -7.85 -8.67
C GLY A 184 11.68 -8.51 -9.98
N ALA A 185 11.88 -9.81 -10.15
CA ALA A 185 11.54 -10.56 -11.36
C ALA A 185 10.65 -11.78 -11.07
N SER A 186 10.75 -12.36 -9.87
CA SER A 186 10.03 -13.55 -9.48
C SER A 186 9.32 -13.35 -8.16
N VAL A 187 8.06 -13.78 -8.11
CA VAL A 187 7.22 -13.80 -6.89
C VAL A 187 7.32 -15.11 -6.11
N LYS A 188 8.17 -16.02 -6.54
CA LYS A 188 8.49 -17.28 -5.86
C LYS A 188 9.98 -17.39 -5.59
N ALA A 189 10.63 -16.24 -5.38
CA ALA A 189 12.04 -16.22 -5.04
C ALA A 189 12.29 -16.92 -3.70
N ASN A 190 13.46 -17.55 -3.56
CA ASN A 190 13.88 -18.16 -2.30
C ASN A 190 14.41 -17.11 -1.31
N SER A 191 14.66 -15.91 -1.80
CA SER A 191 15.15 -14.75 -1.04
C SER A 191 14.61 -13.47 -1.67
N GLY A 192 14.70 -12.35 -0.97
CA GLY A 192 14.23 -11.06 -1.45
C GLY A 192 13.29 -10.37 -0.46
N ILE A 193 12.60 -9.35 -0.94
CA ILE A 193 11.67 -8.56 -0.13
C ILE A 193 10.42 -9.39 0.14
N ARG A 194 10.01 -9.43 1.40
CA ARG A 194 8.75 -10.09 1.77
C ARG A 194 7.56 -9.21 1.41
N VAL A 195 6.60 -9.81 0.72
CA VAL A 195 5.41 -9.14 0.24
C VAL A 195 4.16 -9.80 0.83
N PHE A 196 3.24 -8.97 1.29
CA PHE A 196 2.04 -9.38 1.99
C PHE A 196 0.81 -8.86 1.25
N ASN A 197 -0.01 -9.78 0.76
CA ASN A 197 -1.37 -9.49 0.32
C ASN A 197 -2.33 -10.11 1.31
N ASN A 198 -3.17 -9.27 1.91
CA ASN A 198 -4.12 -9.74 2.90
C ASN A 198 -5.31 -10.44 2.23
N ASP A 199 -5.85 -11.44 2.92
CA ASP A 199 -7.20 -11.89 2.65
C ASP A 199 -8.18 -10.75 3.00
N ASN A 200 -9.34 -10.77 2.40
CA ASN A 200 -10.24 -9.66 2.49
C ASN A 200 -10.97 -9.61 3.85
N SER A 201 -10.82 -8.51 4.56
CA SER A 201 -11.47 -8.31 5.86
C SER A 201 -12.99 -8.10 5.78
N SER A 202 -13.55 -7.84 4.60
CA SER A 202 -14.98 -7.52 4.42
C SER A 202 -15.67 -8.24 3.25
N HIS A 203 -14.94 -8.82 2.31
CA HIS A 203 -15.51 -9.43 1.11
C HIS A 203 -15.97 -10.86 1.34
N PHE A 204 -17.17 -11.20 0.91
CA PHE A 204 -17.86 -12.43 1.27
C PHE A 204 -17.55 -13.62 0.35
N ALA A 205 -16.64 -13.48 -0.60
CA ALA A 205 -16.25 -14.56 -1.51
C ALA A 205 -15.16 -15.48 -0.96
N SER A 206 -14.56 -15.12 0.18
CA SER A 206 -13.56 -15.93 0.87
C SER A 206 -14.18 -16.67 2.06
N ASP A 207 -13.76 -17.92 2.29
CA ASP A 207 -14.16 -18.72 3.45
C ASP A 207 -13.60 -18.15 4.78
N ALA A 208 -12.63 -17.27 4.69
CA ALA A 208 -12.04 -16.60 5.83
C ALA A 208 -11.77 -15.12 5.51
N GLN A 209 -11.94 -14.29 6.54
CA GLN A 209 -11.54 -12.88 6.52
C GLN A 209 -10.36 -12.72 7.45
N ALA A 210 -9.43 -11.81 7.13
CA ALA A 210 -8.21 -11.67 7.90
C ALA A 210 -7.66 -10.24 7.89
N PHE A 211 -6.77 -9.95 8.83
CA PHE A 211 -5.86 -8.82 8.78
C PHE A 211 -4.47 -9.22 9.27
N PHE A 212 -3.46 -8.48 8.84
CA PHE A 212 -2.11 -8.61 9.39
C PHE A 212 -1.92 -7.68 10.59
N TYR A 213 -1.38 -8.25 11.63
CA TYR A 213 -0.88 -7.53 12.79
C TYR A 213 0.64 -7.45 12.70
N VAL A 214 1.17 -6.23 12.69
CA VAL A 214 2.59 -5.98 12.45
C VAL A 214 3.21 -5.37 13.70
N GLU A 215 4.24 -6.00 14.22
CA GLU A 215 5.08 -5.49 15.29
C GLU A 215 6.43 -5.05 14.72
N SER A 216 6.83 -3.81 15.01
CA SER A 216 8.18 -3.31 14.71
C SER A 216 8.96 -3.20 16.02
N ARG A 217 10.07 -3.94 16.13
CA ARG A 217 10.92 -3.92 17.32
C ARG A 217 12.40 -4.10 16.93
N GLY A 218 13.23 -3.13 17.34
CA GLY A 218 14.68 -3.23 17.12
C GLY A 218 15.10 -3.38 15.67
N GLY A 219 14.37 -2.71 14.76
CA GLY A 219 14.68 -2.75 13.32
C GLY A 219 14.21 -4.02 12.61
N LYS A 220 13.35 -4.81 13.24
CA LYS A 220 12.78 -6.04 12.66
C LYS A 220 11.27 -5.97 12.69
N LEU A 221 10.64 -6.58 11.67
CA LEU A 221 9.20 -6.78 11.65
C LEU A 221 8.86 -8.21 12.04
N LEU A 222 7.82 -8.34 12.86
CA LEU A 222 7.09 -9.58 13.05
C LEU A 222 5.66 -9.37 12.54
N VAL A 223 5.27 -10.15 11.54
CA VAL A 223 3.92 -10.11 10.99
C VAL A 223 3.19 -11.36 11.42
N ARG A 224 2.01 -11.17 11.98
CA ARG A 224 1.08 -12.24 12.35
C ARG A 224 -0.25 -12.01 11.67
N GLU A 225 -1.01 -13.06 11.49
CA GLU A 225 -2.31 -13.00 10.84
C GLU A 225 -3.41 -13.40 11.83
N TYR A 226 -4.45 -12.57 11.90
CA TYR A 226 -5.66 -12.87 12.65
C TYR A 226 -6.81 -13.11 11.68
N GLN A 227 -7.49 -14.22 11.82
CA GLN A 227 -8.56 -14.68 10.93
C GLN A 227 -9.89 -14.84 11.64
N THR A 228 -10.97 -14.73 10.87
CA THR A 228 -12.32 -15.15 11.24
C THR A 228 -12.96 -15.99 10.12
N LYS A 229 -13.87 -16.85 10.49
CA LYS A 229 -14.70 -17.64 9.55
C LYS A 229 -16.20 -17.39 9.71
N ASP A 230 -16.57 -16.49 10.62
CA ASP A 230 -17.94 -16.23 11.05
C ASP A 230 -18.28 -14.73 11.05
N ARG A 231 -17.67 -13.97 10.13
CA ARG A 231 -17.88 -12.52 9.99
C ARG A 231 -17.57 -11.74 11.26
N TRP A 232 -16.42 -12.04 11.86
CA TRP A 232 -15.89 -11.38 13.04
C TRP A 232 -16.69 -11.57 14.33
N GLN A 233 -17.56 -12.59 14.41
CA GLN A 233 -18.17 -12.99 15.67
C GLN A 233 -17.13 -13.64 16.59
N THR A 234 -16.26 -14.46 16.01
CA THR A 234 -15.06 -15.00 16.66
C THR A 234 -13.84 -14.84 15.75
N GLY A 235 -12.66 -14.98 16.32
CA GLY A 235 -11.43 -14.93 15.54
C GLY A 235 -10.28 -15.64 16.25
N PHE A 236 -9.24 -15.94 15.50
CA PHE A 236 -8.08 -16.67 15.98
C PHE A 236 -6.79 -16.24 15.28
N TRP A 237 -5.68 -16.36 15.99
CA TRP A 237 -4.36 -16.22 15.41
C TRP A 237 -4.02 -17.46 14.59
N THR A 238 -3.57 -17.27 13.34
CA THR A 238 -2.99 -18.38 12.59
C THR A 238 -1.65 -18.80 13.21
N PRO A 239 -1.24 -20.07 13.08
CA PRO A 239 0.03 -20.52 13.63
C PRO A 239 1.24 -19.92 12.91
N THR A 240 1.05 -19.40 11.70
CA THR A 240 2.13 -18.84 10.88
C THR A 240 2.46 -17.43 11.32
N ASN A 241 3.76 -17.13 11.42
CA ASN A 241 4.28 -15.79 11.56
C ASN A 241 5.47 -15.60 10.62
N TRP A 242 5.70 -14.36 10.22
CA TRP A 242 6.79 -13.98 9.33
C TRP A 242 7.68 -12.98 10.01
N ARG A 243 8.98 -13.18 9.87
CA ARG A 243 10.01 -12.23 10.35
C ARG A 243 10.71 -11.62 9.14
N ALA A 244 10.86 -10.31 9.13
CA ALA A 244 11.52 -9.55 8.08
C ALA A 244 12.41 -8.45 8.68
#